data_fa9a4167b675ceabc2c609f1e59dd1a3
#
_entry.id   fa9a4167b675ceabc2c609f1e59dd1a3
#
_cell.length_a   1.000
_cell.length_b   1.000
_cell.length_c   1.000
_cell.angle_alpha   90.00
_cell.angle_beta   90.00
_cell.angle_gamma   90.00
#
_symmetry.space_group_name_H-M   'P 1'
#
loop_
_entity.id
_entity.type
_entity.pdbx_description
1 polymer ?
#
loop_
_entity_poly.entity_id
_entity_poly.type
_entity_poly.pdbx_seq_one_letter_code
_entity_poly.pdbx_strand_id
1 'polypeptide(L)'
;LNGSVYMGSVRYRAGNRKPPSAAYATLSPVLYFDGDVWVGGNFWDGRATGERLDNPAADQSLGPFLNPVEQALPDSICVLYRIATGSYADLWHLVWGEDLRRLPYPPGLDRACRAEEPIEYAPEVGMMVHRNYNRVGLSVAAYEASSEVNAFSSKYDAYLAGMAELTEEEALGLQLFNGKGNCAACHPSEGTNALFTDFTYDNLGIPANPLNPVYDEDPSFVDLGLGGFLGDASFDGAVKVPTLRNLARAPGSSVKAYGHNGVFKSIEQIVHFYNTRDVLPECAPGEVRPTAGGLTMMGFSPECWPAPEVADNVNRDELGNLGLTPAEEQALVAFLRTLSDGWTP
;
A
#
# COMPACT_ATOMS: atom_id res chain seq x y z
N LEU A 1 11.19 12.13 7.23
CA LEU A 1 9.96 11.58 6.64
C LEU A 1 9.24 10.54 7.53
N ASN A 2 9.79 10.22 8.71
CA ASN A 2 9.21 9.39 9.80
C ASN A 2 8.47 8.11 9.36
N GLY A 3 8.88 7.52 8.20
CA GLY A 3 8.28 6.29 7.66
C GLY A 3 6.89 6.46 7.04
N SER A 4 6.41 7.69 6.86
CA SER A 4 5.13 7.94 6.17
C SER A 4 5.29 7.83 4.66
N VAL A 5 6.25 8.55 4.13
CA VAL A 5 6.65 8.53 2.72
C VAL A 5 8.15 8.40 2.61
N TYR A 6 8.66 8.10 1.43
CA TYR A 6 10.08 7.83 1.22
C TYR A 6 10.64 8.69 0.10
N MET A 7 11.92 9.08 0.24
CA MET A 7 12.67 9.71 -0.83
C MET A 7 12.94 8.71 -1.95
N GLY A 8 12.80 9.17 -3.19
CA GLY A 8 13.21 8.42 -4.37
C GLY A 8 14.73 8.44 -4.60
N SER A 9 15.13 7.97 -5.77
CA SER A 9 16.53 7.95 -6.22
C SER A 9 17.09 9.35 -6.42
N VAL A 10 16.24 10.30 -6.79
CA VAL A 10 16.62 11.72 -6.94
C VAL A 10 16.39 12.42 -5.61
N ARG A 11 17.47 13.05 -5.11
CA ARG A 11 17.44 13.73 -3.82
C ARG A 11 16.35 14.81 -3.78
N TYR A 12 15.64 14.87 -2.66
CA TYR A 12 14.53 15.79 -2.38
C TYR A 12 13.21 15.50 -3.13
N ARG A 13 13.13 14.49 -3.96
CA ARG A 13 11.85 14.02 -4.50
C ARG A 13 11.30 12.91 -3.63
N ALA A 14 10.12 13.09 -3.08
CA ALA A 14 9.44 12.10 -2.23
C ALA A 14 8.09 11.72 -2.83
N GLY A 15 7.67 10.49 -2.62
CA GLY A 15 6.29 10.08 -2.90
C GLY A 15 5.31 10.79 -1.95
N ASN A 16 4.05 10.88 -2.35
CA ASN A 16 2.97 11.48 -1.56
C ASN A 16 2.15 10.48 -0.77
N ARG A 17 2.35 9.19 -0.97
CA ARG A 17 1.65 8.10 -0.28
C ARG A 17 2.62 7.14 0.37
N LYS A 18 2.17 6.50 1.43
CA LYS A 18 2.87 5.36 2.02
C LYS A 18 2.89 4.21 1.02
N PRO A 19 4.04 3.57 0.75
CA PRO A 19 4.08 2.37 -0.09
C PRO A 19 3.18 1.26 0.50
N PRO A 20 2.30 0.65 -0.30
CA PRO A 20 1.55 -0.53 0.13
C PRO A 20 2.48 -1.74 0.30
N SER A 21 1.97 -2.80 0.94
CA SER A 21 2.70 -4.08 1.04
C SER A 21 2.74 -4.78 -0.31
N ALA A 22 3.90 -5.35 -0.69
CA ALA A 22 4.02 -6.28 -1.80
C ALA A 22 3.49 -7.68 -1.42
N ALA A 23 3.57 -8.05 -0.13
CA ALA A 23 3.02 -9.30 0.34
C ALA A 23 1.50 -9.35 0.13
N TYR A 24 1.06 -10.45 -0.47
CA TYR A 24 -0.34 -10.72 -0.83
C TYR A 24 -0.93 -9.82 -1.93
N ALA A 25 -0.18 -8.86 -2.47
CA ALA A 25 -0.63 -7.95 -3.53
C ALA A 25 -1.00 -8.66 -4.84
N THR A 26 -0.37 -9.82 -5.10
CA THR A 26 -0.63 -10.66 -6.28
C THR A 26 -1.99 -11.38 -6.26
N LEU A 27 -2.67 -11.37 -5.12
CA LEU A 27 -4.00 -11.98 -4.95
C LEU A 27 -5.15 -11.00 -5.22
N SER A 28 -4.82 -9.74 -5.50
CA SER A 28 -5.80 -8.73 -5.93
C SER A 28 -6.30 -9.06 -7.34
N PRO A 29 -7.63 -9.07 -7.59
CA PRO A 29 -8.15 -9.27 -8.94
C PRO A 29 -7.86 -8.05 -9.83
N VAL A 30 -8.00 -8.23 -11.15
CA VAL A 30 -8.06 -7.10 -12.10
C VAL A 30 -9.16 -6.15 -11.67
N LEU A 31 -8.90 -4.84 -11.75
CA LEU A 31 -9.87 -3.83 -11.31
C LEU A 31 -11.16 -3.94 -12.13
N TYR A 32 -12.29 -4.02 -11.47
CA TYR A 32 -13.61 -4.03 -12.09
C TYR A 32 -14.66 -3.34 -11.21
N PHE A 33 -15.73 -2.89 -11.83
CA PHE A 33 -16.92 -2.39 -11.15
C PHE A 33 -17.97 -3.49 -11.14
N ASP A 34 -18.45 -3.88 -9.96
CA ASP A 34 -19.43 -4.98 -9.83
C ASP A 34 -20.88 -4.53 -9.99
N GLY A 35 -21.10 -3.23 -10.18
CA GLY A 35 -22.41 -2.59 -10.27
C GLY A 35 -22.73 -1.69 -9.08
N ASP A 36 -21.95 -1.76 -8.01
CA ASP A 36 -22.11 -0.98 -6.78
C ASP A 36 -20.78 -0.37 -6.32
N VAL A 37 -19.72 -1.19 -6.23
CA VAL A 37 -18.38 -0.79 -5.78
C VAL A 37 -17.29 -1.21 -6.78
N TRP A 38 -16.15 -0.55 -6.71
CA TRP A 38 -14.94 -0.96 -7.40
C TRP A 38 -14.18 -2.00 -6.57
N VAL A 39 -13.65 -3.01 -7.24
CA VAL A 39 -12.94 -4.14 -6.61
C VAL A 39 -11.65 -4.44 -7.36
N GLY A 40 -10.55 -4.71 -6.66
CA GLY A 40 -9.31 -5.16 -7.27
C GLY A 40 -8.30 -4.05 -7.56
N GLY A 41 -7.45 -4.25 -8.57
CA GLY A 41 -6.34 -3.33 -8.83
C GLY A 41 -5.29 -3.28 -7.71
N ASN A 42 -4.21 -2.54 -7.93
CA ASN A 42 -3.19 -2.26 -6.93
C ASN A 42 -2.84 -0.76 -6.88
N PHE A 43 -1.96 -0.34 -5.97
CA PHE A 43 -1.86 1.00 -5.40
C PHE A 43 -3.10 1.38 -4.58
N TRP A 44 -3.02 2.50 -3.84
CA TRP A 44 -4.12 2.99 -3.01
C TRP A 44 -5.32 3.49 -3.81
N ASP A 45 -5.11 3.86 -5.05
CA ASP A 45 -6.10 4.42 -5.97
C ASP A 45 -6.51 3.47 -7.12
N GLY A 46 -6.03 2.23 -7.10
CA GLY A 46 -6.40 1.23 -8.11
C GLY A 46 -5.78 1.40 -9.51
N ARG A 47 -4.94 2.44 -9.72
CA ARG A 47 -4.41 2.77 -11.06
C ARG A 47 -3.57 1.66 -11.72
N ALA A 48 -3.03 0.72 -10.95
CA ALA A 48 -2.49 -0.53 -11.47
C ALA A 48 -3.63 -1.53 -11.64
N THR A 49 -4.41 -1.34 -12.69
CA THR A 49 -5.69 -2.04 -12.91
C THR A 49 -5.51 -3.54 -13.13
N GLY A 50 -4.40 -3.95 -13.69
CA GLY A 50 -4.14 -5.32 -14.16
C GLY A 50 -4.61 -5.58 -15.59
N GLU A 51 -5.29 -4.64 -16.24
CA GLU A 51 -5.78 -4.83 -17.60
C GLU A 51 -4.66 -5.07 -18.62
N ARG A 52 -3.52 -4.42 -18.42
CA ARG A 52 -2.39 -4.51 -19.36
C ARG A 52 -1.75 -5.90 -19.39
N LEU A 53 -1.61 -6.56 -18.23
CA LEU A 53 -0.89 -7.82 -18.09
C LEU A 53 -1.74 -8.95 -17.47
N ASP A 54 -3.05 -8.73 -17.34
CA ASP A 54 -3.97 -9.62 -16.62
C ASP A 54 -3.49 -9.91 -15.18
N ASN A 55 -2.80 -8.90 -14.58
CA ASN A 55 -2.17 -9.04 -13.28
C ASN A 55 -1.87 -7.65 -12.67
N PRO A 56 -2.64 -7.20 -11.65
CA PRO A 56 -2.43 -5.92 -11.00
C PRO A 56 -1.05 -5.73 -10.37
N ALA A 57 -0.44 -6.80 -9.84
CA ALA A 57 0.90 -6.72 -9.25
C ALA A 57 1.98 -6.54 -10.33
N ALA A 58 1.82 -7.18 -11.49
CA ALA A 58 2.72 -6.96 -12.63
C ALA A 58 2.61 -5.51 -13.15
N ASP A 59 1.39 -4.99 -13.30
CA ASP A 59 1.18 -3.60 -13.71
C ASP A 59 1.75 -2.61 -12.69
N GLN A 60 1.52 -2.87 -11.40
CA GLN A 60 2.02 -2.05 -10.29
C GLN A 60 3.56 -1.99 -10.30
N SER A 61 4.23 -3.13 -10.45
CA SER A 61 5.68 -3.23 -10.35
C SER A 61 6.43 -2.47 -11.46
N LEU A 62 5.78 -2.16 -12.57
CA LEU A 62 6.35 -1.34 -13.63
C LEU A 62 6.37 0.16 -13.29
N GLY A 63 5.47 0.63 -12.43
CA GLY A 63 5.35 2.04 -12.09
C GLY A 63 6.62 2.66 -11.47
N PRO A 64 7.19 2.09 -10.40
CA PRO A 64 8.28 2.68 -9.62
C PRO A 64 9.55 2.98 -10.41
N PHE A 65 9.86 2.21 -11.45
CA PHE A 65 11.07 2.43 -12.26
C PHE A 65 11.05 3.78 -12.98
N LEU A 66 9.89 4.19 -13.47
CA LEU A 66 9.74 5.40 -14.28
C LEU A 66 9.17 6.58 -13.50
N ASN A 67 8.69 6.33 -12.29
CA ASN A 67 8.09 7.38 -11.47
C ASN A 67 9.16 8.40 -11.03
N PRO A 68 8.98 9.71 -11.33
CA PRO A 68 9.95 10.76 -11.00
C PRO A 68 10.29 10.88 -9.52
N VAL A 69 9.37 10.50 -8.63
CA VAL A 69 9.57 10.55 -7.17
C VAL A 69 10.01 9.20 -6.57
N GLU A 70 10.27 8.19 -7.43
CA GLU A 70 10.79 6.88 -7.01
C GLU A 70 12.14 6.61 -7.67
N GLN A 71 12.24 5.79 -8.72
CA GLN A 71 13.52 5.52 -9.39
C GLN A 71 13.90 6.55 -10.46
N ALA A 72 12.94 7.31 -10.99
CA ALA A 72 13.14 8.42 -11.91
C ALA A 72 13.92 8.06 -13.19
N LEU A 73 13.80 6.83 -13.68
CA LEU A 73 14.38 6.49 -14.97
C LEU A 73 13.57 7.14 -16.10
N PRO A 74 14.20 7.80 -17.09
CA PRO A 74 13.48 8.52 -18.13
C PRO A 74 12.75 7.60 -19.11
N ASP A 75 13.17 6.34 -19.22
CA ASP A 75 12.59 5.38 -20.15
C ASP A 75 12.82 3.94 -19.70
N SER A 76 11.92 3.04 -20.07
CA SER A 76 11.97 1.61 -19.76
C SER A 76 13.16 0.87 -20.36
N ILE A 77 13.76 1.39 -21.46
CA ILE A 77 15.00 0.86 -22.03
C ILE A 77 16.15 0.91 -21.01
N CYS A 78 16.13 1.88 -20.07
CA CYS A 78 17.10 1.99 -19.00
C CYS A 78 17.04 0.76 -18.05
N VAL A 79 15.84 0.30 -17.74
CA VAL A 79 15.63 -0.90 -16.92
C VAL A 79 16.22 -2.13 -17.64
N LEU A 80 15.89 -2.29 -18.93
CA LEU A 80 16.40 -3.41 -19.72
C LEU A 80 17.93 -3.38 -19.86
N TYR A 81 18.50 -2.19 -19.99
CA TYR A 81 19.95 -2.03 -20.02
C TYR A 81 20.61 -2.47 -18.70
N ARG A 82 20.00 -2.13 -17.56
CA ARG A 82 20.47 -2.60 -16.25
C ARG A 82 20.41 -4.12 -16.12
N ILE A 83 19.36 -4.76 -16.63
CA ILE A 83 19.25 -6.22 -16.66
C ILE A 83 20.33 -6.80 -17.57
N ALA A 84 20.49 -6.26 -18.78
CA ALA A 84 21.46 -6.74 -19.77
C ALA A 84 22.92 -6.66 -19.29
N THR A 85 23.23 -5.66 -18.47
CA THR A 85 24.59 -5.44 -17.93
C THR A 85 24.77 -5.97 -16.50
N GLY A 86 23.71 -6.47 -15.88
CA GLY A 86 23.71 -7.03 -14.54
C GLY A 86 24.10 -8.50 -14.50
N SER A 87 24.35 -9.01 -13.30
CA SER A 87 24.73 -10.40 -13.06
C SER A 87 23.65 -11.44 -13.37
N TYR A 88 22.43 -11.02 -13.57
CA TYR A 88 21.27 -11.87 -13.87
C TYR A 88 20.84 -11.87 -15.34
N ALA A 89 21.65 -11.30 -16.24
CA ALA A 89 21.37 -11.29 -17.68
C ALA A 89 21.19 -12.70 -18.28
N ASP A 90 21.98 -13.66 -17.83
CA ASP A 90 21.88 -15.05 -18.29
C ASP A 90 20.61 -15.74 -17.76
N LEU A 91 20.17 -15.41 -16.54
CA LEU A 91 18.89 -15.88 -15.99
C LEU A 91 17.72 -15.34 -16.80
N TRP A 92 17.79 -14.06 -17.20
CA TRP A 92 16.79 -13.47 -18.10
C TRP A 92 16.68 -14.26 -19.40
N HIS A 93 17.81 -14.54 -20.03
CA HIS A 93 17.83 -15.32 -21.27
C HIS A 93 17.25 -16.73 -21.06
N LEU A 94 17.58 -17.37 -19.94
CA LEU A 94 17.06 -18.69 -19.60
C LEU A 94 15.54 -18.70 -19.47
N VAL A 95 14.96 -17.70 -18.79
CA VAL A 95 13.52 -17.61 -18.51
C VAL A 95 12.72 -17.15 -19.73
N TRP A 96 13.20 -16.14 -20.44
CA TRP A 96 12.44 -15.48 -21.48
C TRP A 96 12.87 -15.83 -22.90
N GLY A 97 13.94 -16.58 -23.08
CA GLY A 97 14.50 -16.99 -24.37
C GLY A 97 15.12 -15.87 -25.19
N GLU A 98 15.23 -14.65 -24.64
CA GLU A 98 15.72 -13.46 -25.32
C GLU A 98 16.94 -12.89 -24.60
N ASP A 99 18.04 -12.70 -25.35
CA ASP A 99 19.27 -12.13 -24.81
C ASP A 99 19.22 -10.61 -24.93
N LEU A 100 18.90 -9.91 -23.83
CA LEU A 100 18.81 -8.47 -23.79
C LEU A 100 20.11 -7.76 -24.20
N ARG A 101 21.28 -8.39 -24.08
CA ARG A 101 22.56 -7.81 -24.54
C ARG A 101 22.58 -7.55 -26.05
N ARG A 102 21.67 -8.18 -26.81
CA ARG A 102 21.54 -8.01 -28.26
C ARG A 102 20.55 -6.93 -28.67
N LEU A 103 19.86 -6.30 -27.69
CA LEU A 103 18.96 -5.20 -27.98
C LEU A 103 19.77 -4.00 -28.47
N PRO A 104 19.37 -3.31 -29.56
CA PRO A 104 20.13 -2.20 -30.12
C PRO A 104 20.02 -0.95 -29.27
N TYR A 105 20.80 -0.91 -28.21
CA TYR A 105 20.87 0.24 -27.31
C TYR A 105 21.47 1.48 -27.95
N PRO A 106 20.85 2.66 -27.82
CA PRO A 106 21.43 3.91 -28.31
C PRO A 106 22.82 4.20 -27.71
N PRO A 107 23.74 4.81 -28.47
CA PRO A 107 25.01 5.25 -27.94
C PRO A 107 24.81 6.24 -26.77
N GLY A 108 25.57 6.09 -25.69
CA GLY A 108 25.49 6.98 -24.53
C GLY A 108 24.28 6.73 -23.61
N LEU A 109 23.54 5.64 -23.80
CA LEU A 109 22.34 5.33 -23.03
C LEU A 109 22.55 5.39 -21.51
N ASP A 110 23.63 4.80 -20.98
CA ASP A 110 23.88 4.82 -19.53
C ASP A 110 23.97 6.25 -18.96
N ARG A 111 24.59 7.16 -19.71
CA ARG A 111 24.65 8.58 -19.32
C ARG A 111 23.26 9.22 -19.35
N ALA A 112 22.50 9.01 -20.43
CA ALA A 112 21.16 9.57 -20.57
C ALA A 112 20.23 9.07 -19.46
N CYS A 113 20.28 7.77 -19.14
CA CYS A 113 19.50 7.18 -18.04
C CYS A 113 19.85 7.79 -16.66
N ARG A 114 21.12 8.12 -16.41
CA ARG A 114 21.56 8.75 -15.15
C ARG A 114 21.22 10.23 -15.05
N ALA A 115 21.14 10.90 -16.22
CA ALA A 115 20.89 12.32 -16.31
C ALA A 115 19.41 12.67 -16.51
N GLU A 116 18.52 11.66 -16.51
CA GLU A 116 17.09 11.80 -16.82
C GLU A 116 16.87 12.48 -18.19
N GLU A 117 17.79 12.27 -19.14
CA GLU A 117 17.70 12.84 -20.50
C GLU A 117 16.70 12.02 -21.35
N PRO A 118 15.92 12.65 -22.25
CA PRO A 118 15.10 11.94 -23.23
C PRO A 118 15.91 10.97 -24.08
N ILE A 119 15.33 9.80 -24.38
CA ILE A 119 16.00 8.75 -25.14
C ILE A 119 15.22 8.51 -26.43
N GLU A 120 15.91 8.62 -27.55
CA GLU A 120 15.34 8.37 -28.88
C GLU A 120 15.87 7.04 -29.44
N TYR A 121 14.97 6.25 -30.00
CA TYR A 121 15.28 5.01 -30.71
C TYR A 121 14.21 4.70 -31.78
N ALA A 122 14.54 3.83 -32.70
CA ALA A 122 13.63 3.46 -33.79
C ALA A 122 12.36 2.75 -33.26
N PRO A 123 11.21 2.88 -33.93
CA PRO A 123 9.95 2.25 -33.50
C PRO A 123 10.05 0.74 -33.27
N GLU A 124 10.85 0.05 -34.08
CA GLU A 124 11.09 -1.40 -33.95
C GLU A 124 11.77 -1.74 -32.62
N VAL A 125 12.70 -0.88 -32.16
CA VAL A 125 13.33 -1.01 -30.83
C VAL A 125 12.29 -0.76 -29.76
N GLY A 126 11.43 0.23 -29.94
CA GLY A 126 10.32 0.53 -29.03
C GLY A 126 9.40 -0.66 -28.77
N MET A 127 9.04 -1.41 -29.81
CA MET A 127 8.25 -2.63 -29.66
C MET A 127 8.98 -3.71 -28.84
N MET A 128 10.29 -3.85 -29.04
CA MET A 128 11.11 -4.79 -28.27
C MET A 128 11.22 -4.36 -26.80
N VAL A 129 11.42 -3.06 -26.57
CA VAL A 129 11.49 -2.46 -25.24
C VAL A 129 10.18 -2.69 -24.50
N HIS A 130 9.04 -2.34 -25.09
CA HIS A 130 7.72 -2.51 -24.49
C HIS A 130 7.46 -3.97 -24.11
N ARG A 131 7.70 -4.92 -25.04
CA ARG A 131 7.52 -6.35 -24.77
C ARG A 131 8.38 -6.82 -23.58
N ASN A 132 9.65 -6.45 -23.56
CA ASN A 132 10.56 -6.88 -22.53
C ASN A 132 10.30 -6.17 -21.19
N TYR A 133 9.86 -4.91 -21.23
CA TYR A 133 9.46 -4.22 -20.02
C TYR A 133 8.23 -4.86 -19.36
N ASN A 134 7.26 -5.33 -20.14
CA ASN A 134 6.15 -6.13 -19.61
C ASN A 134 6.64 -7.41 -18.91
N ARG A 135 7.66 -8.08 -19.45
CA ARG A 135 8.26 -9.26 -18.82
C ARG A 135 8.96 -8.94 -17.50
N VAL A 136 9.48 -7.71 -17.32
CA VAL A 136 9.98 -7.26 -16.01
C VAL A 136 8.85 -7.31 -15.00
N GLY A 137 7.70 -6.71 -15.31
CA GLY A 137 6.54 -6.73 -14.42
C GLY A 137 6.09 -8.14 -14.07
N LEU A 138 5.97 -9.01 -15.07
CA LEU A 138 5.61 -10.42 -14.86
C LEU A 138 6.63 -11.18 -14.01
N SER A 139 7.93 -10.88 -14.15
CA SER A 139 8.98 -11.50 -13.33
C SER A 139 8.90 -11.06 -11.87
N VAL A 140 8.63 -9.79 -11.61
CA VAL A 140 8.45 -9.26 -10.26
C VAL A 140 7.20 -9.87 -9.62
N ALA A 141 6.06 -9.86 -10.33
CA ALA A 141 4.82 -10.45 -9.84
C ALA A 141 4.96 -11.96 -9.55
N ALA A 142 5.73 -12.70 -10.39
CA ALA A 142 5.99 -14.11 -10.14
C ALA A 142 6.79 -14.35 -8.83
N TYR A 143 7.74 -13.47 -8.51
CA TYR A 143 8.44 -13.50 -7.22
C TYR A 143 7.50 -13.13 -6.07
N GLU A 144 6.74 -12.08 -6.22
CA GLU A 144 5.77 -11.63 -5.21
C GLU A 144 4.68 -12.67 -4.93
N ALA A 145 4.36 -13.54 -5.92
CA ALA A 145 3.43 -14.66 -5.75
C ALA A 145 4.03 -15.87 -5.03
N SER A 146 5.35 -15.88 -4.80
CA SER A 146 6.01 -17.01 -4.15
C SER A 146 5.65 -17.14 -2.66
N SER A 147 5.88 -18.33 -2.10
CA SER A 147 5.70 -18.57 -0.66
C SER A 147 6.71 -17.83 0.22
N GLU A 148 7.76 -17.26 -0.36
CA GLU A 148 8.70 -16.37 0.34
C GLU A 148 8.03 -15.03 0.70
N VAL A 149 7.15 -14.52 -0.17
CA VAL A 149 6.44 -13.25 -0.02
C VAL A 149 5.04 -13.46 0.57
N ASN A 150 4.32 -14.50 0.12
CA ASN A 150 2.98 -14.86 0.57
C ASN A 150 3.04 -16.13 1.43
N ALA A 151 3.56 -16.00 2.64
CA ALA A 151 3.97 -17.18 3.45
C ALA A 151 2.79 -17.88 4.15
N PHE A 152 1.70 -17.20 4.47
CA PHE A 152 0.57 -17.70 5.25
C PHE A 152 1.03 -18.48 6.50
N SER A 153 1.92 -17.86 7.27
CA SER A 153 2.61 -18.48 8.41
C SER A 153 2.45 -17.68 9.71
N SER A 154 1.35 -16.95 9.84
CA SER A 154 1.04 -16.17 11.03
C SER A 154 0.54 -17.06 12.20
N LYS A 155 0.49 -16.49 13.40
CA LYS A 155 -0.14 -17.16 14.55
C LYS A 155 -1.61 -17.49 14.27
N TYR A 156 -2.32 -16.61 13.56
CA TYR A 156 -3.70 -16.84 13.19
C TYR A 156 -3.85 -18.01 12.20
N ASP A 157 -2.94 -18.15 11.22
CA ASP A 157 -2.94 -19.32 10.33
C ASP A 157 -2.70 -20.62 11.12
N ALA A 158 -1.78 -20.61 12.08
CA ALA A 158 -1.52 -21.75 12.95
C ALA A 158 -2.73 -22.07 13.85
N TYR A 159 -3.45 -21.05 14.33
CA TYR A 159 -4.70 -21.22 15.08
C TYR A 159 -5.78 -21.88 14.22
N LEU A 160 -6.00 -21.40 12.98
CA LEU A 160 -6.97 -22.00 12.06
C LEU A 160 -6.62 -23.47 11.72
N ALA A 161 -5.33 -23.79 11.66
CA ALA A 161 -4.85 -25.15 11.45
C ALA A 161 -4.89 -26.04 12.72
N GLY A 162 -5.32 -25.50 13.87
CA GLY A 162 -5.33 -26.21 15.16
C GLY A 162 -3.94 -26.48 15.76
N MET A 163 -2.92 -25.71 15.31
CA MET A 163 -1.53 -25.83 15.78
C MET A 163 -1.13 -24.78 16.81
N ALA A 164 -1.96 -23.78 17.05
CA ALA A 164 -1.76 -22.74 18.06
C ALA A 164 -3.09 -22.40 18.74
N GLU A 165 -2.98 -21.82 19.94
CA GLU A 165 -4.11 -21.25 20.66
C GLU A 165 -3.96 -19.72 20.71
N LEU A 166 -5.10 -19.01 20.61
CA LEU A 166 -5.15 -17.59 20.91
C LEU A 166 -5.21 -17.40 22.41
N THR A 167 -4.56 -16.36 22.92
CA THR A 167 -4.77 -15.92 24.30
C THR A 167 -6.21 -15.43 24.50
N GLU A 168 -6.66 -15.28 25.73
CA GLU A 168 -8.00 -14.73 26.03
C GLU A 168 -8.19 -13.34 25.39
N GLU A 169 -7.16 -12.49 25.43
CA GLU A 169 -7.18 -11.16 24.85
C GLU A 169 -7.23 -11.21 23.32
N GLU A 170 -6.44 -12.06 22.65
CA GLU A 170 -6.47 -12.25 21.20
C GLU A 170 -7.81 -12.84 20.72
N ALA A 171 -8.37 -13.78 21.47
CA ALA A 171 -9.66 -14.39 21.18
C ALA A 171 -10.81 -13.37 21.32
N LEU A 172 -10.77 -12.53 22.36
CA LEU A 172 -11.69 -11.41 22.50
C LEU A 172 -11.52 -10.43 21.31
N GLY A 173 -10.29 -10.12 20.91
CA GLY A 173 -10.01 -9.28 19.76
C GLY A 173 -10.60 -9.84 18.46
N LEU A 174 -10.47 -11.12 18.21
CA LEU A 174 -11.10 -11.79 17.05
C LEU A 174 -12.64 -11.69 17.10
N GLN A 175 -13.23 -11.90 18.29
CA GLN A 175 -14.68 -11.75 18.46
C GLN A 175 -15.14 -10.31 18.18
N LEU A 176 -14.40 -9.32 18.66
CA LEU A 176 -14.67 -7.90 18.40
C LEU A 176 -14.49 -7.55 16.92
N PHE A 177 -13.46 -8.07 16.28
CA PHE A 177 -13.17 -7.87 14.87
C PHE A 177 -14.33 -8.32 13.98
N ASN A 178 -14.91 -9.49 14.27
CA ASN A 178 -16.04 -10.07 13.54
C ASN A 178 -17.42 -9.56 14.02
N GLY A 179 -17.47 -8.81 15.11
CA GLY A 179 -18.71 -8.36 15.74
C GLY A 179 -18.73 -6.86 15.95
N LYS A 180 -18.68 -6.42 17.21
CA LYS A 180 -18.85 -5.03 17.62
C LYS A 180 -17.90 -4.03 16.91
N GLY A 181 -16.68 -4.46 16.61
CA GLY A 181 -15.67 -3.62 15.91
C GLY A 181 -15.92 -3.49 14.41
N ASN A 182 -16.82 -4.27 13.85
CA ASN A 182 -17.25 -4.27 12.43
C ASN A 182 -16.10 -4.35 11.39
N CYS A 183 -14.89 -4.75 11.80
CA CYS A 183 -13.71 -4.77 10.91
C CYS A 183 -13.87 -5.77 9.76
N ALA A 184 -14.57 -6.90 10.02
CA ALA A 184 -14.78 -7.95 9.04
C ALA A 184 -15.69 -7.54 7.87
N ALA A 185 -16.39 -6.41 7.94
CA ALA A 185 -17.19 -5.89 6.84
C ALA A 185 -16.33 -5.62 5.59
N CYS A 186 -15.15 -5.02 5.79
CA CYS A 186 -14.17 -4.74 4.73
C CYS A 186 -12.96 -5.69 4.77
N HIS A 187 -12.71 -6.33 5.93
CA HIS A 187 -11.55 -7.20 6.16
C HIS A 187 -11.97 -8.63 6.54
N PRO A 188 -12.60 -9.42 5.63
CA PRO A 188 -13.07 -10.77 5.95
C PRO A 188 -11.97 -11.63 6.56
N SER A 189 -12.27 -12.25 7.71
CA SER A 189 -11.35 -13.10 8.47
C SER A 189 -11.57 -14.59 8.25
N GLU A 190 -12.60 -14.98 7.50
CA GLU A 190 -13.04 -16.36 7.33
C GLU A 190 -12.19 -17.13 6.32
N GLY A 191 -12.15 -18.44 6.50
CA GLY A 191 -11.47 -19.38 5.61
C GLY A 191 -9.99 -19.54 5.87
N THR A 192 -9.44 -20.63 5.37
CA THR A 192 -7.98 -20.85 5.33
C THR A 192 -7.35 -19.84 4.39
N ASN A 193 -6.26 -19.19 4.79
CA ASN A 193 -5.60 -18.15 4.01
C ASN A 193 -6.42 -16.85 3.86
N ALA A 194 -7.22 -16.48 4.86
CA ALA A 194 -7.92 -15.22 4.88
C ALA A 194 -6.97 -14.04 4.59
N LEU A 195 -7.34 -13.18 3.66
CA LEU A 195 -6.50 -12.06 3.22
C LEU A 195 -6.74 -10.79 4.04
N PHE A 196 -7.83 -10.75 4.81
CA PHE A 196 -8.23 -9.57 5.56
C PHE A 196 -8.34 -8.33 4.67
N THR A 197 -8.94 -8.49 3.50
CA THR A 197 -9.33 -7.47 2.53
C THR A 197 -10.37 -8.07 1.60
N ASP A 198 -11.35 -7.27 1.22
CA ASP A 198 -12.32 -7.55 0.16
C ASP A 198 -11.90 -6.91 -1.17
N PHE A 199 -10.75 -6.17 -1.16
CA PHE A 199 -10.21 -5.43 -2.29
C PHE A 199 -11.08 -4.24 -2.78
N THR A 200 -12.07 -3.81 -2.01
CA THR A 200 -12.89 -2.64 -2.31
C THR A 200 -12.17 -1.33 -1.98
N TYR A 201 -12.87 -0.21 -2.13
CA TYR A 201 -12.36 1.14 -1.89
C TYR A 201 -13.33 1.90 -1.02
N ASP A 202 -12.78 2.65 -0.05
CA ASP A 202 -13.60 3.42 0.87
C ASP A 202 -12.91 4.71 1.31
N ASN A 203 -13.71 5.76 1.53
CA ASN A 203 -13.22 6.98 2.17
C ASN A 203 -13.46 6.91 3.68
N LEU A 204 -12.40 6.58 4.40
CA LEU A 204 -12.44 6.45 5.85
C LEU A 204 -12.34 7.78 6.60
N GLY A 205 -12.35 8.94 5.88
CA GLY A 205 -12.18 10.25 6.49
C GLY A 205 -10.82 10.47 7.12
N ILE A 206 -9.76 9.81 6.60
CA ILE A 206 -8.40 9.96 7.12
C ILE A 206 -7.93 11.41 6.92
N PRO A 207 -7.41 12.07 7.98
CA PRO A 207 -6.88 13.42 7.87
C PRO A 207 -5.65 13.51 6.97
N ALA A 208 -5.43 14.66 6.35
CA ALA A 208 -4.17 14.98 5.69
C ALA A 208 -2.98 14.77 6.65
N ASN A 209 -1.87 14.25 6.13
CA ASN A 209 -0.64 14.09 6.93
C ASN A 209 0.24 15.35 6.80
N PRO A 210 0.27 16.23 7.80
CA PRO A 210 1.01 17.49 7.70
C PRO A 210 2.53 17.32 7.59
N LEU A 211 3.06 16.11 7.78
CA LEU A 211 4.48 15.76 7.57
C LEU A 211 4.75 15.26 6.15
N ASN A 212 3.75 15.23 5.29
CA ASN A 212 3.94 14.80 3.91
C ASN A 212 4.57 15.94 3.10
N PRO A 213 5.75 15.72 2.47
CA PRO A 213 6.45 16.77 1.70
C PRO A 213 5.66 17.32 0.53
N VAL A 214 4.61 16.63 0.06
CA VAL A 214 3.76 17.14 -1.02
C VAL A 214 3.18 18.52 -0.70
N TYR A 215 2.88 18.80 0.57
CA TYR A 215 2.33 20.12 0.98
C TYR A 215 3.36 21.23 1.02
N ASP A 216 4.66 20.89 1.02
CA ASP A 216 5.73 21.89 0.84
C ASP A 216 5.83 22.34 -0.64
N GLU A 217 5.47 21.45 -1.57
CA GLU A 217 5.49 21.69 -3.02
C GLU A 217 4.15 22.25 -3.51
N ASP A 218 3.05 21.69 -3.05
CA ASP A 218 1.68 22.11 -3.34
C ASP A 218 0.82 22.11 -2.08
N PRO A 219 0.70 23.26 -1.40
CA PRO A 219 -0.13 23.39 -0.20
C PRO A 219 -1.64 23.16 -0.43
N SER A 220 -2.08 23.14 -1.70
CA SER A 220 -3.47 22.87 -2.08
C SER A 220 -3.72 21.42 -2.46
N PHE A 221 -2.70 20.56 -2.40
CA PHE A 221 -2.84 19.15 -2.71
C PHE A 221 -3.90 18.48 -1.86
N VAL A 222 -4.74 17.66 -2.50
CA VAL A 222 -5.73 16.78 -1.86
C VAL A 222 -5.64 15.42 -2.52
N ASP A 223 -5.49 14.37 -1.71
CA ASP A 223 -5.47 13.01 -2.24
C ASP A 223 -6.90 12.49 -2.50
N LEU A 224 -7.33 12.58 -3.75
CA LEU A 224 -8.66 12.13 -4.17
C LEU A 224 -8.77 10.61 -4.34
N GLY A 225 -7.71 9.84 -4.09
CA GLY A 225 -7.75 8.37 -4.15
C GLY A 225 -8.27 7.84 -5.49
N LEU A 226 -9.21 6.89 -5.42
CA LEU A 226 -9.84 6.25 -6.58
C LEU A 226 -10.59 7.28 -7.45
N GLY A 227 -11.30 8.24 -6.86
CA GLY A 227 -12.01 9.28 -7.59
C GLY A 227 -11.08 10.09 -8.49
N GLY A 228 -9.91 10.44 -7.99
CA GLY A 228 -8.87 11.12 -8.77
C GLY A 228 -8.36 10.29 -9.96
N PHE A 229 -8.24 8.97 -9.79
CA PHE A 229 -7.85 8.06 -10.88
C PHE A 229 -8.94 7.91 -11.94
N LEU A 230 -10.19 7.71 -11.51
CA LEU A 230 -11.33 7.52 -12.40
C LEU A 230 -11.80 8.82 -13.06
N GLY A 231 -11.51 9.98 -12.46
CA GLY A 231 -12.12 11.26 -12.81
C GLY A 231 -13.61 11.33 -12.40
N ASP A 232 -13.99 10.62 -11.33
CA ASP A 232 -15.36 10.51 -10.84
C ASP A 232 -15.42 10.92 -9.35
N ALA A 233 -16.00 12.08 -9.10
CA ALA A 233 -16.10 12.68 -7.76
C ALA A 233 -16.91 11.83 -6.76
N SER A 234 -17.72 10.88 -7.22
CA SER A 234 -18.48 10.00 -6.32
C SER A 234 -17.55 9.04 -5.55
N PHE A 235 -16.30 8.90 -5.99
CA PHE A 235 -15.27 8.07 -5.33
C PHE A 235 -14.10 8.90 -4.79
N ASP A 236 -14.25 10.23 -4.68
CA ASP A 236 -13.19 11.08 -4.12
C ASP A 236 -12.89 10.69 -2.67
N GLY A 237 -11.59 10.61 -2.35
CA GLY A 237 -11.10 10.21 -1.04
C GLY A 237 -11.14 8.69 -0.78
N ALA A 238 -11.76 7.89 -1.67
CA ALA A 238 -11.80 6.45 -1.54
C ALA A 238 -10.42 5.84 -1.82
N VAL A 239 -9.93 5.02 -0.90
CA VAL A 239 -8.66 4.30 -1.00
C VAL A 239 -8.88 2.82 -0.83
N LYS A 240 -8.04 2.03 -1.49
CA LYS A 240 -8.13 0.57 -1.45
C LYS A 240 -8.08 0.03 -0.02
N VAL A 241 -9.00 -0.88 0.30
CA VAL A 241 -8.96 -1.68 1.52
C VAL A 241 -7.72 -2.58 1.48
N PRO A 242 -6.69 -2.34 2.31
CA PRO A 242 -5.45 -3.12 2.27
C PRO A 242 -5.61 -4.45 3.00
N THR A 243 -4.78 -5.44 2.64
CA THR A 243 -4.62 -6.61 3.52
C THR A 243 -4.12 -6.18 4.90
N LEU A 244 -4.63 -6.80 5.96
CA LEU A 244 -4.11 -6.60 7.32
C LEU A 244 -2.99 -7.60 7.67
N ARG A 245 -2.64 -8.49 6.75
CA ARG A 245 -1.49 -9.37 6.95
C ARG A 245 -0.20 -8.57 7.07
N ASN A 246 0.68 -9.00 7.95
CA ASN A 246 1.96 -8.34 8.23
C ASN A 246 1.83 -6.89 8.76
N LEU A 247 0.65 -6.52 9.28
CA LEU A 247 0.37 -5.21 9.84
C LEU A 247 1.29 -4.89 11.02
N ALA A 248 1.54 -5.86 11.87
CA ALA A 248 2.42 -5.75 13.03
C ALA A 248 3.52 -6.81 12.94
N ARG A 249 4.63 -6.49 12.32
CA ARG A 249 5.78 -7.40 12.31
C ARG A 249 6.45 -7.49 13.68
N ALA A 250 7.16 -8.62 13.90
CA ALA A 250 7.98 -8.91 15.08
C ALA A 250 8.94 -7.75 15.45
N PRO A 251 9.51 -7.72 16.66
CA PRO A 251 10.45 -6.67 17.09
C PRO A 251 11.53 -6.38 16.04
N GLY A 252 11.65 -5.12 15.62
CA GLY A 252 12.55 -4.71 14.53
C GLY A 252 11.87 -4.47 13.18
N SER A 253 10.55 -4.63 13.10
CA SER A 253 9.74 -4.39 11.91
C SER A 253 9.92 -3.00 11.30
N SER A 254 9.80 -2.97 9.97
CA SER A 254 9.87 -1.74 9.18
C SER A 254 8.55 -0.97 9.06
N VAL A 255 7.41 -1.51 9.56
CA VAL A 255 6.14 -0.76 9.52
C VAL A 255 6.19 0.39 10.52
N LYS A 256 6.16 1.62 10.01
CA LYS A 256 6.34 2.84 10.79
C LYS A 256 5.15 3.78 10.74
N ALA A 257 4.18 3.49 9.88
CA ALA A 257 3.02 4.32 9.67
C ALA A 257 1.87 3.54 9.05
N TYR A 258 0.64 4.01 9.25
CA TYR A 258 -0.62 3.41 8.80
C TYR A 258 -1.48 4.46 8.09
N GLY A 259 -2.47 4.00 7.34
CA GLY A 259 -3.22 4.81 6.39
C GLY A 259 -2.45 5.03 5.09
N HIS A 260 -3.15 5.45 4.04
CA HIS A 260 -2.56 5.66 2.70
C HIS A 260 -1.48 6.76 2.68
N ASN A 261 -1.66 7.80 3.50
CA ASN A 261 -0.73 8.93 3.65
C ASN A 261 0.23 8.79 4.85
N GLY A 262 0.11 7.70 5.62
CA GLY A 262 0.97 7.40 6.77
C GLY A 262 0.79 8.35 7.96
N VAL A 263 -0.38 8.94 8.14
CA VAL A 263 -0.66 9.86 9.25
C VAL A 263 -0.60 9.16 10.62
N PHE A 264 -1.12 7.94 10.73
CA PHE A 264 -1.07 7.17 11.97
C PHE A 264 0.29 6.49 12.15
N LYS A 265 0.78 6.41 13.39
CA LYS A 265 2.11 5.88 13.73
C LYS A 265 2.07 4.59 14.53
N SER A 266 0.90 4.14 14.91
CA SER A 266 0.70 2.84 15.55
C SER A 266 -0.65 2.24 15.19
N ILE A 267 -0.80 0.93 15.41
CA ILE A 267 -2.06 0.21 15.23
C ILE A 267 -3.10 0.77 16.22
N GLU A 268 -2.67 1.07 17.43
CA GLU A 268 -3.53 1.65 18.47
C GLU A 268 -4.17 2.96 18.00
N GLN A 269 -3.41 3.82 17.31
CA GLN A 269 -3.93 5.09 16.79
C GLN A 269 -5.02 4.88 15.73
N ILE A 270 -4.81 3.99 14.76
CA ILE A 270 -5.80 3.77 13.71
C ILE A 270 -7.04 3.05 14.24
N VAL A 271 -6.89 2.12 15.20
CA VAL A 271 -8.02 1.47 15.88
C VAL A 271 -8.82 2.51 16.68
N HIS A 272 -8.14 3.39 17.43
CA HIS A 272 -8.80 4.46 18.16
C HIS A 272 -9.52 5.46 17.24
N PHE A 273 -8.91 5.78 16.09
CA PHE A 273 -9.55 6.61 15.07
C PHE A 273 -10.85 5.97 14.57
N TYR A 274 -10.83 4.69 14.23
CA TYR A 274 -12.03 3.98 13.78
C TYR A 274 -13.12 3.91 14.86
N ASN A 275 -12.72 3.83 16.13
CA ASN A 275 -13.65 3.84 17.25
C ASN A 275 -14.27 5.21 17.51
N THR A 276 -13.53 6.32 17.29
CA THR A 276 -13.88 7.62 17.88
C THR A 276 -13.92 8.79 16.90
N ARG A 277 -13.66 8.59 15.62
CA ARG A 277 -13.61 9.67 14.60
C ARG A 277 -14.84 10.58 14.64
N ASP A 278 -16.02 10.01 14.78
CA ASP A 278 -17.29 10.74 14.77
C ASP A 278 -17.85 11.00 16.19
N VAL A 279 -17.09 10.62 17.23
CA VAL A 279 -17.43 10.82 18.65
C VAL A 279 -16.69 12.01 19.22
N LEU A 280 -15.39 12.12 18.92
CA LEU A 280 -14.56 13.23 19.36
C LEU A 280 -14.78 14.45 18.47
N PRO A 281 -14.63 15.67 19.01
CA PRO A 281 -14.78 16.90 18.22
C PRO A 281 -13.66 17.01 17.18
N GLU A 282 -13.87 17.86 16.17
CA GLU A 282 -12.82 18.29 15.27
C GLU A 282 -11.81 19.19 16.00
N CYS A 283 -10.52 18.97 15.76
CA CYS A 283 -9.45 19.76 16.37
C CYS A 283 -9.50 21.22 15.88
N ALA A 284 -9.27 22.16 16.77
CA ALA A 284 -9.12 23.56 16.40
C ALA A 284 -7.88 23.77 15.51
N PRO A 285 -7.89 24.79 14.60
CA PRO A 285 -6.73 25.10 13.78
C PRO A 285 -5.46 25.33 14.61
N GLY A 286 -4.39 24.59 14.31
CA GLY A 286 -3.11 24.66 15.02
C GLY A 286 -3.03 23.83 16.32
N GLU A 287 -4.09 23.15 16.72
CA GLU A 287 -4.10 22.24 17.87
C GLU A 287 -3.33 20.95 17.59
N VAL A 288 -3.29 20.53 16.32
CA VAL A 288 -2.47 19.41 15.85
C VAL A 288 -1.12 19.93 15.42
N ARG A 289 -0.09 19.67 16.22
CA ARG A 289 1.29 19.98 15.86
C ARG A 289 2.06 18.68 15.63
N PRO A 290 2.55 18.44 14.40
CA PRO A 290 3.46 17.33 14.18
C PRO A 290 4.72 17.55 15.00
N THR A 291 5.08 16.60 15.84
CA THR A 291 6.36 16.62 16.55
C THR A 291 7.40 15.86 15.75
N ALA A 292 8.60 16.43 15.59
CA ALA A 292 9.71 15.84 14.86
C ALA A 292 10.21 14.50 15.43
N GLY A 293 9.68 14.04 16.57
CA GLY A 293 10.05 12.81 17.26
C GLY A 293 9.23 11.57 16.92
N GLY A 294 8.49 11.61 15.83
CA GLY A 294 7.48 10.58 15.53
C GLY A 294 6.23 10.83 16.37
N LEU A 295 5.09 10.72 15.75
CA LEU A 295 3.83 10.77 16.44
C LEU A 295 3.78 9.59 17.43
N THR A 296 4.31 9.80 18.63
CA THR A 296 3.72 9.19 19.80
C THR A 296 2.23 9.52 19.73
N MET A 297 1.38 8.83 20.45
CA MET A 297 -0.06 9.15 20.54
C MET A 297 -0.38 10.65 20.73
N MET A 298 0.61 11.50 20.76
CA MET A 298 0.60 12.93 21.01
C MET A 298 0.76 13.82 19.79
N GLY A 299 0.70 13.29 18.58
CA GLY A 299 0.57 14.13 17.37
C GLY A 299 -0.87 14.55 17.13
N PHE A 300 -1.82 13.76 17.62
CA PHE A 300 -3.23 14.10 17.74
C PHE A 300 -3.55 14.30 19.21
N SER A 301 -4.28 15.34 19.55
CA SER A 301 -4.92 15.41 20.85
C SER A 301 -5.75 14.13 21.04
N PRO A 302 -5.63 13.41 22.16
CA PRO A 302 -6.52 12.26 22.41
C PRO A 302 -7.99 12.69 22.55
N GLU A 303 -8.29 13.99 22.46
CA GLU A 303 -9.59 14.60 22.68
C GLU A 303 -10.23 15.15 21.40
N CYS A 304 -9.52 15.12 20.24
CA CYS A 304 -10.05 15.62 18.96
C CYS A 304 -9.37 14.93 17.77
N TRP A 305 -10.04 14.91 16.61
CA TRP A 305 -9.47 14.50 15.33
C TRP A 305 -9.40 15.66 14.35
N PRO A 306 -8.34 15.79 13.54
CA PRO A 306 -8.34 16.76 12.44
C PRO A 306 -9.45 16.45 11.44
N ALA A 307 -9.89 17.47 10.69
CA ALA A 307 -10.81 17.28 9.60
C ALA A 307 -10.33 16.23 8.60
N PRO A 308 -11.24 15.45 7.99
CA PRO A 308 -10.92 14.58 6.87
C PRO A 308 -10.23 15.36 5.74
N GLU A 309 -9.26 14.75 5.06
CA GLU A 309 -8.63 15.34 3.87
C GLU A 309 -9.66 15.53 2.74
N VAL A 310 -10.55 14.54 2.56
CA VAL A 310 -11.74 14.63 1.70
C VAL A 310 -12.95 14.42 2.59
N ALA A 311 -13.76 15.47 2.75
CA ALA A 311 -14.92 15.48 3.65
C ALA A 311 -16.18 14.85 3.03
N ASP A 312 -16.28 14.91 1.69
CA ASP A 312 -17.37 14.28 0.96
C ASP A 312 -17.16 12.75 0.91
N ASN A 313 -18.25 12.00 0.79
CA ASN A 313 -18.23 10.53 0.67
C ASN A 313 -17.59 9.76 1.85
N VAL A 314 -17.41 10.38 3.02
CA VAL A 314 -16.85 9.70 4.19
C VAL A 314 -17.81 8.62 4.67
N ASN A 315 -17.33 7.37 4.77
CA ASN A 315 -18.06 6.26 5.36
C ASN A 315 -18.29 6.50 6.86
N ARG A 316 -19.54 6.72 7.25
CA ARG A 316 -19.97 6.95 8.63
C ARG A 316 -20.82 5.82 9.20
N ASP A 317 -21.16 4.83 8.36
CA ASP A 317 -22.07 3.76 8.74
C ASP A 317 -21.30 2.59 9.36
N GLU A 318 -20.06 2.35 8.94
CA GLU A 318 -19.29 1.16 9.32
C GLU A 318 -18.23 1.44 10.39
N LEU A 319 -17.77 2.69 10.52
CA LEU A 319 -16.73 3.08 11.47
C LEU A 319 -16.91 4.54 11.93
N GLY A 320 -16.11 4.96 12.92
CA GLY A 320 -16.15 6.33 13.47
C GLY A 320 -16.85 6.42 14.83
N ASN A 321 -17.74 5.48 15.13
CA ASN A 321 -18.45 5.38 16.42
C ASN A 321 -18.75 3.92 16.76
N LEU A 322 -17.71 3.14 17.07
CA LEU A 322 -17.86 1.70 17.35
C LEU A 322 -18.27 1.42 18.80
N GLY A 323 -18.13 2.40 19.68
CA GLY A 323 -18.46 2.28 21.10
C GLY A 323 -17.58 1.31 21.85
N LEU A 324 -16.34 1.07 21.39
CA LEU A 324 -15.38 0.20 22.06
C LEU A 324 -14.81 0.86 23.31
N THR A 325 -14.66 0.07 24.36
CA THR A 325 -13.90 0.49 25.54
C THR A 325 -12.39 0.42 25.27
N PRO A 326 -11.54 1.11 26.06
CA PRO A 326 -10.10 1.01 25.89
C PRO A 326 -9.54 -0.43 25.98
N ALA A 327 -10.15 -1.29 26.79
CA ALA A 327 -9.76 -2.71 26.88
C ALA A 327 -10.14 -3.48 25.61
N GLU A 328 -11.28 -3.17 24.99
CA GLU A 328 -11.69 -3.77 23.72
C GLU A 328 -10.79 -3.30 22.55
N GLU A 329 -10.37 -2.03 22.52
CA GLU A 329 -9.37 -1.57 21.55
C GLU A 329 -8.04 -2.32 21.71
N GLN A 330 -7.57 -2.56 22.93
CA GLN A 330 -6.35 -3.33 23.21
C GLN A 330 -6.49 -4.77 22.72
N ALA A 331 -7.63 -5.42 22.98
CA ALA A 331 -7.89 -6.77 22.49
C ALA A 331 -7.90 -6.85 20.97
N LEU A 332 -8.51 -5.88 20.26
CA LEU A 332 -8.42 -5.78 18.80
C LEU A 332 -6.96 -5.67 18.33
N VAL A 333 -6.16 -4.81 18.97
CA VAL A 333 -4.74 -4.66 18.63
C VAL A 333 -3.98 -5.97 18.89
N ALA A 334 -4.28 -6.68 19.98
CA ALA A 334 -3.67 -7.98 20.27
C ALA A 334 -3.99 -9.00 19.15
N PHE A 335 -5.24 -9.08 18.72
CA PHE A 335 -5.63 -9.92 17.57
C PHE A 335 -4.91 -9.52 16.29
N LEU A 336 -4.92 -8.24 15.92
CA LEU A 336 -4.26 -7.74 14.70
C LEU A 336 -2.77 -8.10 14.65
N ARG A 337 -2.10 -8.18 15.80
CA ARG A 337 -0.70 -8.61 15.88
C ARG A 337 -0.50 -10.09 15.58
N THR A 338 -1.53 -10.92 15.67
CA THR A 338 -1.45 -12.34 15.30
C THR A 338 -1.38 -12.58 13.79
N LEU A 339 -1.61 -11.55 12.96
CA LEU A 339 -1.69 -11.64 11.49
C LEU A 339 -0.33 -11.54 10.78
N SER A 340 0.77 -11.53 11.54
CA SER A 340 2.11 -11.40 10.96
C SER A 340 2.76 -12.75 10.70
N ASP A 341 3.32 -12.89 9.49
CA ASP A 341 4.04 -14.09 9.05
C ASP A 341 5.31 -14.38 9.85
N GLY A 342 5.75 -15.63 9.79
CA GLY A 342 6.97 -16.10 10.46
C GLY A 342 6.75 -16.37 11.95
N TRP A 343 5.54 -16.65 12.36
CA TRP A 343 5.26 -17.07 13.73
C TRP A 343 5.89 -18.45 14.01
N THR A 344 6.44 -18.59 15.19
CA THR A 344 6.97 -19.85 15.74
C THR A 344 6.39 -20.09 17.13
N PRO A 345 6.07 -21.35 17.51
CA PRO A 345 5.57 -21.72 18.81
C PRO A 345 6.46 -21.31 19.97
#